data_53e4e1e72efeddeffb50aa01b811d12a
#
_entry.id   53e4e1e72efeddeffb50aa01b811d12a
#
_cell.length_a   1.000
_cell.length_b   1.000
_cell.length_c   1.000
_cell.angle_alpha   90.00
_cell.angle_beta   90.00
_cell.angle_gamma   90.00
#
_symmetry.space_group_name_H-M   'P 1'
#
loop_
_entity.id
_entity.type
_entity.pdbx_description
1 polymer ?
#
loop_
_entity_poly.entity_id
_entity_poly.type
_entity_poly.pdbx_seq_one_letter_code
_entity_poly.pdbx_strand_id
1 'polypeptide(L)'
;MSKQSQFVCHRIKQDGPEPGEKPAGPMVEWVVRRIRARGAPPLDEILGPDAVLVPLPRSAPFPPNQKNVLWVPNRIAQALVAEGWGHTVEPMLARATLVQKSAFAESGQRPGPQAHLDSMTVTRGLTAPERIVLIDDVVTKGATLLAGASLIRGVFPGIQVDCFALVRTLGLQPEVDRIVDPVVGTIARNPWGGADRRP
;
A
#
# COMPACT_ATOMS: atom_id res chain seq x y z
N MET A 1 11.22 16.68 -1.68
CA MET A 1 11.21 15.73 -0.54
C MET A 1 12.49 15.96 0.24
N SER A 2 12.42 16.18 1.57
CA SER A 2 13.61 16.35 2.41
C SER A 2 14.48 15.07 2.39
N LYS A 3 15.79 15.22 2.67
CA LYS A 3 16.72 14.07 2.75
C LYS A 3 16.22 13.02 3.77
N GLN A 4 15.65 13.49 4.88
CA GLN A 4 15.11 12.62 5.94
C GLN A 4 13.87 11.85 5.47
N SER A 5 12.94 12.49 4.75
CA SER A 5 11.78 11.81 4.17
C SER A 5 12.18 10.78 3.12
N GLN A 6 13.19 11.08 2.29
CA GLN A 6 13.75 10.13 1.33
C GLN A 6 14.37 8.92 2.04
N PHE A 7 15.13 9.16 3.10
CA PHE A 7 15.75 8.11 3.90
C PHE A 7 14.70 7.18 4.52
N VAL A 8 13.65 7.73 5.16
CA VAL A 8 12.56 6.92 5.77
C VAL A 8 11.84 6.10 4.71
N CYS A 9 11.44 6.71 3.58
CA CYS A 9 10.79 5.98 2.49
C CYS A 9 11.66 4.85 1.94
N HIS A 10 12.96 5.10 1.78
CA HIS A 10 13.91 4.09 1.30
C HIS A 10 14.02 2.93 2.28
N ARG A 11 14.13 3.21 3.57
CA ARG A 11 14.18 2.19 4.64
C ARG A 11 12.92 1.33 4.69
N ILE A 12 11.74 1.95 4.59
CA ILE A 12 10.46 1.22 4.52
C ILE A 12 10.44 0.31 3.29
N LYS A 13 10.81 0.82 2.11
CA LYS A 13 10.83 0.04 0.86
C LYS A 13 11.80 -1.15 0.88
N GLN A 14 12.80 -1.12 1.72
CA GLN A 14 13.76 -2.21 1.90
C GLN A 14 13.46 -3.07 3.12
N ASP A 15 12.47 -2.69 3.94
CA ASP A 15 12.20 -3.26 5.26
C ASP A 15 13.50 -3.42 6.08
N GLY A 16 14.33 -2.37 5.99
CA GLY A 16 15.65 -2.34 6.64
C GLY A 16 15.54 -2.30 8.18
N PRO A 17 16.66 -2.34 8.89
CA PRO A 17 16.65 -2.35 10.35
C PRO A 17 16.06 -1.06 10.93
N GLU A 18 15.36 -1.17 12.05
CA GLU A 18 14.82 -0.04 12.80
C GLU A 18 15.92 0.88 13.36
N PRO A 19 15.64 2.18 13.58
CA PRO A 19 16.63 3.10 14.12
C PRO A 19 16.95 2.81 15.59
N GLY A 20 18.24 2.65 15.92
CA GLY A 20 18.76 2.73 17.29
C GLY A 20 18.54 1.53 18.21
N GLU A 21 17.77 0.52 17.85
CA GLU A 21 17.55 -0.69 18.63
C GLU A 21 18.48 -1.83 18.20
N LYS A 22 18.96 -2.61 19.18
CA LYS A 22 19.75 -3.84 18.92
C LYS A 22 19.15 -5.01 19.69
N PRO A 23 18.85 -6.16 19.02
CA PRO A 23 18.96 -6.36 17.57
C PRO A 23 17.90 -5.54 16.82
N ALA A 24 18.30 -4.95 15.71
CA ALA A 24 17.41 -4.14 14.88
C ALA A 24 16.37 -5.03 14.20
N GLY A 25 15.11 -4.80 14.50
CA GLY A 25 13.98 -5.46 13.84
C GLY A 25 13.67 -4.87 12.46
N PRO A 26 12.68 -5.43 11.74
CA PRO A 26 12.21 -4.87 10.49
C PRO A 26 11.56 -3.49 10.66
N MET A 27 11.90 -2.55 9.78
CA MET A 27 11.39 -1.17 9.83
C MET A 27 9.87 -1.09 9.77
N VAL A 28 9.25 -1.96 8.97
CA VAL A 28 7.78 -2.02 8.81
C VAL A 28 7.11 -2.32 10.15
N GLU A 29 7.54 -3.37 10.85
CA GLU A 29 6.97 -3.76 12.14
C GLU A 29 7.14 -2.67 13.19
N TRP A 30 8.33 -2.05 13.24
CA TRP A 30 8.60 -0.93 14.15
C TRP A 30 7.68 0.26 13.89
N VAL A 31 7.46 0.66 12.63
CA VAL A 31 6.57 1.78 12.29
C VAL A 31 5.13 1.46 12.67
N VAL A 32 4.64 0.26 12.33
CA VAL A 32 3.26 -0.15 12.63
C VAL A 32 3.01 -0.17 14.14
N ARG A 33 3.92 -0.75 14.94
CA ARG A 33 3.85 -0.72 16.42
C ARG A 33 3.79 0.71 16.97
N ARG A 34 4.60 1.62 16.43
CA ARG A 34 4.59 3.03 16.88
C ARG A 34 3.29 3.74 16.53
N ILE A 35 2.71 3.46 15.36
CA ILE A 35 1.39 4.01 15.00
C ILE A 35 0.34 3.48 15.97
N ARG A 36 0.36 2.18 16.26
CA ARG A 36 -0.58 1.56 17.21
C ARG A 36 -0.48 2.16 18.63
N ALA A 37 0.75 2.28 19.13
CA ALA A 37 1.00 2.84 20.45
C ALA A 37 0.58 4.31 20.60
N ARG A 38 0.61 5.08 19.51
CA ARG A 38 0.19 6.49 19.50
C ARG A 38 -1.34 6.65 19.48
N GLY A 39 -2.05 5.62 19.06
CA GLY A 39 -3.48 5.68 18.74
C GLY A 39 -3.73 6.41 17.41
N ALA A 40 -4.59 5.88 16.61
CA ALA A 40 -4.92 6.43 15.29
C ALA A 40 -6.39 6.11 14.96
N PRO A 41 -7.38 6.80 15.57
CA PRO A 41 -8.80 6.49 15.39
C PRO A 41 -9.25 6.28 13.95
N PRO A 42 -8.80 7.07 12.95
CA PRO A 42 -9.17 6.82 11.55
C PRO A 42 -8.68 5.46 11.03
N LEU A 43 -7.58 4.93 11.57
CA LEU A 43 -7.07 3.61 11.19
C LEU A 43 -7.90 2.49 11.84
N ASP A 44 -8.36 2.67 13.06
CA ASP A 44 -9.22 1.69 13.75
C ASP A 44 -10.54 1.50 13.01
N GLU A 45 -11.07 2.56 12.38
CA GLU A 45 -12.25 2.48 11.53
C GLU A 45 -11.97 1.79 10.19
N ILE A 46 -10.88 2.18 9.50
CA ILE A 46 -10.53 1.66 8.16
C ILE A 46 -10.01 0.22 8.25
N LEU A 47 -9.20 -0.08 9.25
CA LEU A 47 -8.55 -1.37 9.46
C LEU A 47 -9.27 -2.21 10.53
N GLY A 48 -10.59 -2.10 10.60
CA GLY A 48 -11.42 -2.82 11.57
C GLY A 48 -11.19 -4.35 11.56
N PRO A 49 -11.59 -5.06 12.63
CA PRO A 49 -11.32 -6.49 12.81
C PRO A 49 -12.05 -7.40 11.81
N ASP A 50 -12.97 -6.86 11.04
CA ASP A 50 -13.72 -7.50 9.95
C ASP A 50 -13.02 -7.39 8.58
N ALA A 51 -12.01 -6.53 8.47
CA ALA A 51 -11.35 -6.24 7.20
C ALA A 51 -10.38 -7.34 6.78
N VAL A 52 -10.48 -7.80 5.54
CA VAL A 52 -9.45 -8.61 4.88
C VAL A 52 -8.42 -7.67 4.26
N LEU A 53 -7.16 -7.82 4.67
CA LEU A 53 -6.07 -7.00 4.17
C LEU A 53 -5.47 -7.63 2.90
N VAL A 54 -5.57 -6.92 1.78
CA VAL A 54 -5.09 -7.38 0.48
C VAL A 54 -3.87 -6.57 0.06
N PRO A 55 -2.65 -7.14 0.15
CA PRO A 55 -1.44 -6.44 -0.24
C PRO A 55 -1.39 -6.24 -1.76
N LEU A 56 -1.08 -5.01 -2.20
CA LEU A 56 -0.84 -4.73 -3.61
C LEU A 56 0.39 -5.50 -4.12
N PRO A 57 0.34 -6.05 -5.34
CA PRO A 57 1.47 -6.77 -5.88
C PRO A 57 2.62 -5.82 -6.23
N ARG A 58 3.82 -6.36 -6.26
CA ARG A 58 5.03 -5.67 -6.75
C ARG A 58 4.83 -5.19 -8.19
N SER A 59 5.73 -4.29 -8.65
CA SER A 59 5.74 -3.84 -10.05
C SER A 59 6.09 -4.93 -11.07
N ALA A 60 6.66 -6.04 -10.62
CA ALA A 60 7.02 -7.21 -11.43
C ALA A 60 6.42 -8.48 -10.83
N PRO A 61 6.12 -9.50 -11.64
CA PRO A 61 5.78 -10.83 -11.17
C PRO A 61 6.84 -11.40 -10.23
N PHE A 62 6.44 -12.32 -9.35
CA PHE A 62 7.40 -13.06 -8.55
C PHE A 62 8.22 -13.97 -9.45
N PRO A 63 9.56 -14.00 -9.28
CA PRO A 63 10.40 -14.95 -10.00
C PRO A 63 10.03 -16.39 -9.60
N PRO A 64 9.92 -17.33 -10.55
CA PRO A 64 9.33 -18.66 -10.31
C PRO A 64 10.12 -19.51 -9.29
N ASN A 65 11.38 -19.22 -9.03
CA ASN A 65 12.24 -20.03 -8.16
C ASN A 65 12.80 -19.29 -6.94
N GLN A 66 12.28 -18.09 -6.62
CA GLN A 66 12.75 -17.30 -5.48
C GLN A 66 11.70 -17.26 -4.37
N LYS A 67 11.96 -17.96 -3.26
CA LYS A 67 11.05 -18.03 -2.10
C LYS A 67 11.09 -16.79 -1.21
N ASN A 68 12.20 -16.04 -1.18
CA ASN A 68 12.42 -14.93 -0.24
C ASN A 68 12.48 -13.56 -0.93
N VAL A 69 11.53 -13.31 -1.82
CA VAL A 69 11.44 -12.00 -2.47
C VAL A 69 10.73 -11.02 -1.55
N LEU A 70 11.38 -9.90 -1.25
CA LEU A 70 10.79 -8.85 -0.43
C LEU A 70 9.51 -8.31 -1.07
N TRP A 71 8.42 -8.37 -0.30
CA TRP A 71 7.10 -7.85 -0.67
C TRP A 71 6.57 -6.95 0.45
N VAL A 72 6.95 -5.68 0.38
CA VAL A 72 6.70 -4.71 1.46
C VAL A 72 5.22 -4.52 1.79
N PRO A 73 4.27 -4.38 0.84
CA PRO A 73 2.85 -4.33 1.16
C PRO A 73 2.36 -5.54 1.96
N ASN A 74 2.86 -6.75 1.66
CA ASN A 74 2.51 -7.95 2.42
C ASN A 74 3.10 -7.92 3.84
N ARG A 75 4.33 -7.43 4.00
CA ARG A 75 4.94 -7.24 5.34
C ARG A 75 4.15 -6.24 6.18
N ILE A 76 3.68 -5.15 5.56
CA ILE A 76 2.81 -4.16 6.22
C ILE A 76 1.51 -4.82 6.65
N ALA A 77 0.83 -5.55 5.76
CA ALA A 77 -0.42 -6.22 6.07
C ALA A 77 -0.26 -7.22 7.23
N GLN A 78 0.80 -8.03 7.23
CA GLN A 78 1.11 -8.95 8.33
C GLN A 78 1.37 -8.23 9.66
N ALA A 79 2.13 -7.13 9.62
CA ALA A 79 2.40 -6.33 10.82
C ALA A 79 1.11 -5.68 11.37
N LEU A 80 0.21 -5.20 10.51
CA LEU A 80 -1.08 -4.65 10.92
C LEU A 80 -1.94 -5.71 11.63
N VAL A 81 -2.05 -6.92 11.07
CA VAL A 81 -2.79 -8.01 11.69
C VAL A 81 -2.16 -8.42 13.03
N ALA A 82 -0.83 -8.46 13.13
CA ALA A 82 -0.13 -8.77 14.38
C ALA A 82 -0.41 -7.73 15.50
N GLU A 83 -0.70 -6.48 15.13
CA GLU A 83 -1.08 -5.40 16.05
C GLU A 83 -2.61 -5.28 16.26
N GLY A 84 -3.39 -6.25 15.77
CA GLY A 84 -4.84 -6.32 15.96
C GLY A 84 -5.65 -5.46 14.98
N TRP A 85 -5.10 -5.08 13.85
CA TRP A 85 -5.79 -4.43 12.74
C TRP A 85 -6.05 -5.42 11.60
N GLY A 86 -7.31 -5.48 11.14
CA GLY A 86 -7.74 -6.45 10.14
C GLY A 86 -7.91 -7.86 10.69
N HIS A 87 -8.60 -8.70 9.93
CA HIS A 87 -8.88 -10.09 10.30
C HIS A 87 -7.78 -11.04 9.80
N THR A 88 -7.40 -10.89 8.54
CA THR A 88 -6.44 -11.77 7.87
C THR A 88 -5.77 -11.06 6.71
N VAL A 89 -4.68 -11.65 6.22
CA VAL A 89 -4.00 -11.19 5.01
C VAL A 89 -4.25 -12.17 3.88
N GLU A 90 -4.88 -11.71 2.80
CA GLU A 90 -5.13 -12.51 1.61
C GLU A 90 -4.52 -11.89 0.35
N PRO A 91 -3.54 -12.52 -0.29
CA PRO A 91 -2.89 -12.01 -1.50
C PRO A 91 -3.77 -12.25 -2.75
N MET A 92 -4.92 -11.58 -2.81
CA MET A 92 -5.88 -11.74 -3.92
C MET A 92 -5.41 -11.13 -5.23
N LEU A 93 -4.45 -10.20 -5.20
CA LEU A 93 -3.94 -9.51 -6.38
C LEU A 93 -2.54 -10.02 -6.75
N ALA A 94 -2.35 -10.38 -8.02
CA ALA A 94 -1.07 -10.80 -8.55
C ALA A 94 -0.65 -9.93 -9.74
N ARG A 95 0.65 -9.74 -9.94
CA ARG A 95 1.21 -9.07 -11.10
C ARG A 95 1.48 -10.10 -12.21
N ALA A 96 0.77 -10.00 -13.32
CA ALA A 96 0.94 -10.90 -14.47
C ALA A 96 2.09 -10.44 -15.40
N THR A 97 2.23 -9.13 -15.59
CA THR A 97 3.28 -8.55 -16.45
C THR A 97 4.00 -7.40 -15.75
N LEU A 98 5.24 -7.12 -16.15
CA LEU A 98 6.03 -6.03 -15.61
C LEU A 98 5.38 -4.67 -15.89
N VAL A 99 5.33 -3.81 -14.88
CA VAL A 99 4.99 -2.39 -15.03
C VAL A 99 6.20 -1.54 -14.62
N GLN A 100 6.50 -0.52 -15.41
CA GLN A 100 7.59 0.41 -15.09
C GLN A 100 7.38 1.03 -13.70
N LYS A 101 8.44 1.04 -12.88
CA LYS A 101 8.37 1.66 -11.55
C LYS A 101 8.20 3.18 -11.67
N SER A 102 7.19 3.73 -11.02
CA SER A 102 6.94 5.17 -11.01
C SER A 102 8.12 6.01 -10.48
N ALA A 103 9.00 5.42 -9.65
CA ALA A 103 10.19 6.09 -9.13
C ALA A 103 11.27 6.36 -10.19
N PHE A 104 11.27 5.61 -11.30
CA PHE A 104 12.24 5.74 -12.41
C PHE A 104 11.63 6.33 -13.67
N ALA A 105 10.31 6.63 -13.65
CA ALA A 105 9.64 7.26 -14.77
C ALA A 105 9.82 8.78 -14.73
N GLU A 106 10.16 9.37 -15.86
CA GLU A 106 10.18 10.82 -16.04
C GLU A 106 8.80 11.43 -15.77
N SER A 107 8.78 12.74 -15.50
CA SER A 107 7.52 13.46 -15.29
C SER A 107 6.64 13.31 -16.53
N GLY A 108 5.46 12.72 -16.38
CA GLY A 108 4.53 12.42 -17.47
C GLY A 108 4.55 10.98 -17.99
N GLN A 109 5.58 10.18 -17.71
CA GLN A 109 5.69 8.77 -18.15
C GLN A 109 5.28 7.75 -17.07
N ARG A 110 4.76 8.21 -15.93
CA ARG A 110 4.33 7.31 -14.86
C ARG A 110 3.13 6.48 -15.30
N PRO A 111 3.14 5.15 -15.04
CA PRO A 111 2.01 4.30 -15.39
C PRO A 111 0.71 4.83 -14.78
N GLY A 112 -0.30 5.00 -15.63
CA GLY A 112 -1.65 5.35 -15.20
C GLY A 112 -2.41 4.13 -14.67
N PRO A 113 -3.64 4.32 -14.16
CA PRO A 113 -4.48 3.22 -13.67
C PRO A 113 -4.69 2.11 -14.70
N GLN A 114 -4.79 2.45 -16.00
CA GLN A 114 -5.00 1.45 -17.04
C GLN A 114 -3.84 0.47 -17.17
N ALA A 115 -2.59 0.95 -17.17
CA ALA A 115 -1.41 0.07 -17.20
C ALA A 115 -1.35 -0.89 -16.00
N HIS A 116 -1.84 -0.45 -14.84
CA HIS A 116 -1.96 -1.31 -13.67
C HIS A 116 -3.11 -2.32 -13.79
N LEU A 117 -4.26 -1.92 -14.37
CA LEU A 117 -5.38 -2.82 -14.64
C LEU A 117 -4.97 -3.95 -15.59
N ASP A 118 -4.31 -3.62 -16.71
CA ASP A 118 -3.91 -4.57 -17.75
C ASP A 118 -2.83 -5.55 -17.27
N SER A 119 -2.12 -5.21 -16.21
CA SER A 119 -0.97 -5.99 -15.71
C SER A 119 -1.24 -6.76 -14.42
N MET A 120 -2.42 -6.62 -13.82
CA MET A 120 -2.80 -7.32 -12.60
C MET A 120 -3.94 -8.30 -12.84
N THR A 121 -3.96 -9.37 -12.05
CA THR A 121 -5.04 -10.36 -12.01
C THR A 121 -5.57 -10.50 -10.60
N VAL A 122 -6.83 -10.93 -10.47
CA VAL A 122 -7.47 -11.24 -9.19
C VAL A 122 -7.66 -12.74 -9.07
N THR A 123 -7.27 -13.31 -7.93
CA THR A 123 -7.59 -14.68 -7.56
C THR A 123 -8.75 -14.64 -6.57
N ARG A 124 -9.82 -15.35 -6.85
CA ARG A 124 -10.93 -15.51 -5.91
C ARG A 124 -10.56 -16.48 -4.80
N GLY A 125 -10.83 -16.10 -3.55
CA GLY A 125 -10.88 -17.01 -2.43
C GLY A 125 -12.14 -17.89 -2.46
N LEU A 126 -12.26 -18.83 -1.52
CA LEU A 126 -13.43 -19.71 -1.38
C LEU A 126 -14.68 -18.95 -0.91
N THR A 127 -14.51 -17.92 -0.12
CA THR A 127 -15.57 -17.05 0.40
C THR A 127 -15.33 -15.61 0.01
N ALA A 128 -16.41 -14.88 -0.31
CA ALA A 128 -16.32 -13.44 -0.53
C ALA A 128 -16.18 -12.72 0.84
N PRO A 129 -15.17 -11.88 1.02
CA PRO A 129 -15.06 -11.06 2.23
C PRO A 129 -16.16 -9.98 2.24
N GLU A 130 -16.55 -9.53 3.42
CA GLU A 130 -17.52 -8.43 3.55
C GLU A 130 -16.85 -7.08 3.27
N ARG A 131 -15.58 -6.94 3.64
CA ARG A 131 -14.80 -5.72 3.51
C ARG A 131 -13.34 -6.03 3.15
N ILE A 132 -12.79 -5.27 2.23
CA ILE A 132 -11.39 -5.36 1.82
C ILE A 132 -10.68 -4.04 2.07
N VAL A 133 -9.44 -4.11 2.58
CA VAL A 133 -8.51 -2.98 2.60
C VAL A 133 -7.28 -3.31 1.76
N LEU A 134 -7.06 -2.55 0.70
CA LEU A 134 -5.85 -2.66 -0.11
C LEU A 134 -4.67 -2.02 0.60
N ILE A 135 -3.57 -2.74 0.71
CA ILE A 135 -2.37 -2.29 1.43
C ILE A 135 -1.25 -1.95 0.45
N ASP A 136 -0.69 -0.74 0.57
CA ASP A 136 0.50 -0.29 -0.19
C ASP A 136 1.58 0.27 0.75
N ASP A 137 2.81 0.39 0.26
CA ASP A 137 3.91 1.02 1.00
C ASP A 137 3.87 2.54 0.88
N VAL A 138 3.76 3.07 -0.34
CA VAL A 138 3.82 4.51 -0.63
C VAL A 138 2.78 4.92 -1.64
N VAL A 139 1.85 5.77 -1.24
CA VAL A 139 0.90 6.37 -2.17
C VAL A 139 1.39 7.73 -2.68
N THR A 140 1.41 7.88 -4.01
CA THR A 140 1.59 9.17 -4.69
C THR A 140 0.24 9.70 -5.18
N LYS A 141 -0.15 9.40 -6.41
CA LYS A 141 -1.47 9.71 -6.97
C LYS A 141 -2.51 8.61 -6.73
N GLY A 142 -2.07 7.39 -6.35
CA GLY A 142 -2.92 6.27 -6.05
C GLY A 142 -3.35 5.43 -7.26
N ALA A 143 -2.65 5.53 -8.40
CA ALA A 143 -3.02 4.79 -9.62
C ALA A 143 -3.08 3.27 -9.41
N THR A 144 -2.12 2.69 -8.66
CA THR A 144 -2.09 1.26 -8.35
C THR A 144 -3.25 0.85 -7.44
N LEU A 145 -3.53 1.65 -6.40
CA LEU A 145 -4.65 1.42 -5.47
C LEU A 145 -5.99 1.50 -6.20
N LEU A 146 -6.17 2.50 -7.06
CA LEU A 146 -7.38 2.67 -7.87
C LEU A 146 -7.61 1.48 -8.80
N ALA A 147 -6.56 1.00 -9.47
CA ALA A 147 -6.62 -0.17 -10.34
C ALA A 147 -6.94 -1.45 -9.54
N GLY A 148 -6.28 -1.68 -8.41
CA GLY A 148 -6.57 -2.81 -7.52
C GLY A 148 -8.01 -2.80 -7.03
N ALA A 149 -8.51 -1.65 -6.57
CA ALA A 149 -9.90 -1.51 -6.14
C ALA A 149 -10.91 -1.77 -7.27
N SER A 150 -10.61 -1.32 -8.50
CA SER A 150 -11.44 -1.57 -9.67
C SER A 150 -11.50 -3.07 -10.01
N LEU A 151 -10.37 -3.77 -9.97
CA LEU A 151 -10.31 -5.21 -10.21
C LEU A 151 -11.08 -6.01 -9.16
N ILE A 152 -10.89 -5.68 -7.87
CA ILE A 152 -11.60 -6.35 -6.77
C ILE A 152 -13.11 -6.14 -6.91
N ARG A 153 -13.57 -4.92 -7.17
CA ARG A 153 -15.01 -4.64 -7.35
C ARG A 153 -15.59 -5.33 -8.60
N GLY A 154 -14.79 -5.53 -9.63
CA GLY A 154 -15.19 -6.30 -10.81
C GLY A 154 -15.43 -7.78 -10.52
N VAL A 155 -14.72 -8.35 -9.54
CA VAL A 155 -14.83 -9.74 -9.12
C VAL A 155 -15.85 -9.93 -8.01
N PHE A 156 -15.99 -8.96 -7.11
CA PHE A 156 -16.90 -8.93 -5.97
C PHE A 156 -17.81 -7.70 -6.04
N PRO A 157 -18.90 -7.72 -6.82
CA PRO A 157 -19.81 -6.58 -6.93
C PRO A 157 -20.43 -6.21 -5.58
N GLY A 158 -20.44 -4.92 -5.26
CA GLY A 158 -21.03 -4.40 -4.01
C GLY A 158 -20.09 -4.44 -2.79
N ILE A 159 -18.89 -5.03 -2.91
CA ILE A 159 -17.95 -5.07 -1.79
C ILE A 159 -17.43 -3.68 -1.42
N GLN A 160 -17.30 -3.43 -0.12
CA GLN A 160 -16.59 -2.27 0.37
C GLN A 160 -15.08 -2.45 0.18
N VAL A 161 -14.44 -1.50 -0.51
CA VAL A 161 -12.99 -1.50 -0.72
C VAL A 161 -12.42 -0.18 -0.26
N ASP A 162 -11.66 -0.24 0.82
CA ASP A 162 -10.84 0.84 1.35
C ASP A 162 -9.37 0.64 0.97
N CYS A 163 -8.54 1.65 1.22
CA CYS A 163 -7.12 1.61 0.89
C CYS A 163 -6.30 2.17 2.05
N PHE A 164 -5.17 1.54 2.34
CA PHE A 164 -4.18 2.03 3.29
C PHE A 164 -2.80 2.08 2.63
N ALA A 165 -2.06 3.16 2.86
CA ALA A 165 -0.64 3.25 2.53
C ALA A 165 0.13 3.80 3.73
N LEU A 166 1.25 3.14 4.06
CA LEU A 166 2.07 3.51 5.20
C LEU A 166 2.67 4.91 5.05
N VAL A 167 2.98 5.30 3.82
CA VAL A 167 3.55 6.62 3.48
C VAL A 167 2.73 7.28 2.38
N ARG A 168 2.43 8.57 2.55
CA ARG A 168 1.91 9.41 1.48
C ARG A 168 2.90 10.48 1.06
N THR A 169 3.01 10.76 -0.22
CA THR A 169 3.79 11.90 -0.70
C THR A 169 2.98 13.19 -0.56
N LEU A 170 3.61 14.26 -0.12
CA LEU A 170 2.99 15.59 0.04
C LEU A 170 3.19 16.52 -1.16
N GLY A 171 3.74 15.99 -2.28
CA GLY A 171 4.02 16.80 -3.47
C GLY A 171 5.21 17.76 -3.26
N LEU A 172 5.05 19.01 -3.72
CA LEU A 172 6.06 20.06 -3.62
C LEU A 172 5.98 20.85 -2.29
N GLN A 173 5.42 20.28 -1.24
CA GLN A 173 5.36 20.95 0.06
C GLN A 173 6.77 21.14 0.66
N PRO A 174 6.98 22.22 1.44
CA PRO A 174 8.23 22.47 2.13
C PRO A 174 8.58 21.34 3.09
N GLU A 175 9.74 21.39 3.69
CA GLU A 175 10.31 20.34 4.53
C GLU A 175 9.31 19.76 5.52
N VAL A 176 9.19 18.42 5.50
CA VAL A 176 8.45 17.65 6.49
C VAL A 176 9.45 17.26 7.57
N ASP A 177 9.39 17.90 8.69
CA ASP A 177 10.29 17.74 9.84
C ASP A 177 9.75 16.77 10.91
N ARG A 178 8.49 16.31 10.75
CA ARG A 178 7.83 15.40 11.69
C ARG A 178 6.94 14.38 10.98
N ILE A 179 6.62 13.28 11.67
CA ILE A 179 5.58 12.34 11.25
C ILE A 179 4.23 13.06 11.32
N VAL A 180 3.54 13.11 10.18
CA VAL A 180 2.21 13.72 10.06
C VAL A 180 1.16 12.71 10.50
N ASP A 181 0.10 13.19 11.12
CA ASP A 181 -1.02 12.33 11.52
C ASP A 181 -1.69 11.64 10.33
N PRO A 182 -2.34 10.49 10.54
CA PRO A 182 -3.10 9.81 9.51
C PRO A 182 -4.12 10.74 8.86
N VAL A 183 -4.25 10.65 7.56
CA VAL A 183 -5.20 11.46 6.79
C VAL A 183 -6.09 10.55 5.98
N VAL A 184 -7.38 10.69 6.18
CA VAL A 184 -8.41 10.06 5.35
C VAL A 184 -8.63 10.93 4.12
N GLY A 185 -8.77 10.30 2.96
CA GLY A 185 -8.97 10.99 1.70
C GLY A 185 -9.56 10.07 0.65
N THR A 186 -9.63 10.56 -0.58
CA THR A 186 -10.21 9.83 -1.70
C THR A 186 -9.22 9.71 -2.86
N ILE A 187 -9.32 8.61 -3.62
CA ILE A 187 -8.62 8.41 -4.88
C ILE A 187 -9.66 8.22 -5.97
N ALA A 188 -9.61 9.04 -7.01
CA ALA A 188 -10.54 9.00 -8.11
C ALA A 188 -9.82 9.01 -9.47
N ARG A 189 -10.48 8.47 -10.50
CA ARG A 189 -10.03 8.62 -11.89
C ARG A 189 -10.27 10.07 -12.32
N ASN A 190 -9.26 10.68 -12.93
CA ASN A 190 -9.44 12.01 -13.52
C ASN A 190 -9.90 11.92 -14.99
N PRO A 191 -10.35 13.05 -15.60
CA PRO A 191 -10.85 13.08 -16.99
C PRO A 191 -9.82 12.65 -18.04
N TRP A 192 -8.54 12.72 -17.73
CA TRP A 192 -7.44 12.32 -18.64
C TRP A 192 -6.98 10.87 -18.44
N GLY A 193 -7.77 10.06 -17.72
CA GLY A 193 -7.47 8.65 -17.47
C GLY A 193 -6.42 8.37 -16.39
N GLY A 194 -5.90 9.40 -15.73
CA GLY A 194 -5.01 9.29 -14.59
C GLY A 194 -5.75 9.05 -13.27
N ALA A 195 -5.00 9.06 -12.16
CA ALA A 195 -5.55 9.05 -10.80
C ALA A 195 -5.21 10.36 -10.08
N ASP A 196 -6.18 10.89 -9.35
CA ASP A 196 -6.02 12.02 -8.45
C ASP A 196 -6.39 11.59 -7.03
N ARG A 197 -5.53 11.98 -6.10
CA ARG A 197 -5.76 11.81 -4.68
C ARG A 197 -6.06 13.15 -4.05
N ARG A 198 -7.14 13.18 -3.27
CA ARG A 198 -7.54 14.32 -2.45
C ARG A 198 -7.51 13.91 -0.98
N PRO A 199 -6.94 14.75 -0.09
CA PRO A 199 -7.02 14.53 1.35
C PRO A 199 -8.44 14.58 1.84
#